data_98f817500f21b9ea84da92624c0a4176
#
_entry.id   98f817500f21b9ea84da92624c0a4176
#
_cell.length_a   1.000
_cell.length_b   1.000
_cell.length_c   1.000
_cell.angle_alpha   90.00
_cell.angle_beta   90.00
_cell.angle_gamma   90.00
#
_symmetry.space_group_name_H-M   'P 1'
#
loop_
_entity.id
_entity.type
_entity.pdbx_description
1 polymer ?
#
loop_
_entity_poly.entity_id
_entity_poly.type
_entity_poly.pdbx_seq_one_letter_code
_entity_poly.pdbx_strand_id
1 'polypeptide(L)'
;KDQITSRGAAYEELTAEKFIENPFHAGKIYKTGDLAYIREDGEIIFCGRMDHQIKLNGQRIELGEIENAITNVDGVVQCAVIVRKDKENRQYICAFYTGKEKEEKEIRTELGTTLPRYMVPHVFTYLSEMPMTVSGKLDRKSLPEIDFTKINTEAEYVAPKTEEEKALAEAIEEV
;
A
#
# COMPACT_ATOMS: atom_id res chain seq x y z
N LYS A 1 -19.14 26.81 9.42
CA LYS A 1 -20.37 26.24 8.77
C LYS A 1 -20.04 25.66 7.39
N ASP A 2 -19.08 26.22 6.65
CA ASP A 2 -18.79 25.84 5.27
C ASP A 2 -18.01 24.50 5.12
N GLN A 3 -17.24 24.10 6.14
CA GLN A 3 -16.51 22.83 6.11
C GLN A 3 -17.38 21.57 6.25
N ILE A 4 -18.55 21.67 6.87
CA ILE A 4 -19.49 20.56 7.05
C ILE A 4 -20.27 20.31 5.76
N THR A 5 -20.61 21.37 5.03
CA THR A 5 -21.32 21.30 3.74
C THR A 5 -20.44 20.73 2.63
N SER A 6 -19.16 21.08 2.58
CA SER A 6 -18.21 20.52 1.59
C SER A 6 -17.93 19.03 1.79
N ARG A 7 -17.87 18.56 3.04
CA ARG A 7 -17.76 17.13 3.35
C ARG A 7 -19.02 16.36 2.96
N GLY A 8 -20.21 16.92 3.19
CA GLY A 8 -21.49 16.30 2.80
C GLY A 8 -21.55 16.06 1.28
N ALA A 9 -21.26 17.05 0.47
CA ALA A 9 -21.26 16.95 -0.98
C ALA A 9 -20.23 15.90 -1.50
N ALA A 10 -19.04 15.85 -0.92
CA ALA A 10 -18.04 14.85 -1.28
C ALA A 10 -18.49 13.42 -0.98
N TYR A 11 -19.24 13.21 0.14
CA TYR A 11 -19.81 11.90 0.44
C TYR A 11 -20.94 11.51 -0.52
N GLU A 12 -21.76 12.46 -0.95
CA GLU A 12 -22.83 12.22 -1.94
C GLU A 12 -22.24 11.82 -3.30
N GLU A 13 -21.20 12.52 -3.77
CA GLU A 13 -20.50 12.19 -5.02
C GLU A 13 -19.85 10.81 -4.97
N LEU A 14 -19.11 10.49 -3.90
CA LEU A 14 -18.52 9.17 -3.70
C LEU A 14 -19.56 8.06 -3.62
N THR A 15 -20.70 8.32 -2.96
CA THR A 15 -21.80 7.37 -2.88
C THR A 15 -22.41 7.13 -4.26
N ALA A 16 -22.63 8.19 -5.04
CA ALA A 16 -23.17 8.09 -6.40
C ALA A 16 -22.22 7.36 -7.35
N GLU A 17 -20.91 7.52 -7.17
CA GLU A 17 -19.90 6.78 -7.94
C GLU A 17 -19.91 5.26 -7.63
N LYS A 18 -20.08 4.90 -6.36
CA LYS A 18 -20.01 3.50 -5.90
C LYS A 18 -21.33 2.76 -6.00
N PHE A 19 -22.45 3.45 -5.78
CA PHE A 19 -23.80 2.89 -5.86
C PHE A 19 -24.50 3.40 -7.13
N ILE A 20 -24.43 2.61 -8.18
CA ILE A 20 -25.03 2.93 -9.47
C ILE A 20 -26.37 2.21 -9.67
N GLU A 21 -27.19 2.70 -10.61
CA GLU A 21 -28.40 1.98 -11.02
C GLU A 21 -28.03 0.61 -11.59
N ASN A 22 -28.77 -0.42 -11.20
CA ASN A 22 -28.52 -1.77 -11.69
C ASN A 22 -28.96 -1.87 -13.17
N PRO A 23 -28.06 -2.17 -14.12
CA PRO A 23 -28.40 -2.24 -15.53
C PRO A 23 -29.24 -3.46 -15.90
N PHE A 24 -29.42 -4.44 -14.99
CA PHE A 24 -30.09 -5.71 -15.27
C PHE A 24 -31.44 -5.81 -14.57
N HIS A 25 -31.65 -5.16 -13.43
CA HIS A 25 -32.85 -5.24 -12.59
C HIS A 25 -33.12 -3.92 -11.91
N ALA A 26 -34.33 -3.74 -11.38
CA ALA A 26 -34.66 -2.57 -10.56
C ALA A 26 -33.81 -2.51 -9.29
N GLY A 27 -33.34 -1.31 -8.90
CA GLY A 27 -32.53 -1.06 -7.71
C GLY A 27 -31.10 -0.64 -8.02
N LYS A 28 -30.26 -0.54 -6.98
CA LYS A 28 -28.87 -0.13 -7.08
C LYS A 28 -27.91 -1.30 -6.86
N ILE A 29 -26.76 -1.24 -7.53
CA ILE A 29 -25.64 -2.15 -7.31
C ILE A 29 -24.45 -1.36 -6.78
N TYR A 30 -23.64 -2.03 -5.95
CA TYR A 30 -22.40 -1.50 -5.43
C TYR A 30 -21.22 -1.97 -6.27
N LYS A 31 -20.40 -1.02 -6.76
CA LYS A 31 -19.13 -1.31 -7.43
C LYS A 31 -18.09 -1.64 -6.38
N THR A 32 -17.72 -2.91 -6.26
CA THR A 32 -16.74 -3.39 -5.28
C THR A 32 -15.33 -2.91 -5.57
N GLY A 33 -15.05 -2.57 -6.84
CA GLY A 33 -13.70 -2.31 -7.33
C GLY A 33 -12.90 -3.58 -7.62
N ASP A 34 -13.53 -4.74 -7.49
CA ASP A 34 -12.91 -6.01 -7.84
C ASP A 34 -13.03 -6.27 -9.34
N LEU A 35 -11.98 -6.83 -9.93
CA LEU A 35 -11.95 -7.30 -11.29
C LEU A 35 -12.14 -8.81 -11.31
N ALA A 36 -13.12 -9.27 -12.06
CA ALA A 36 -13.40 -10.68 -12.22
C ALA A 36 -13.90 -10.97 -13.64
N TYR A 37 -13.79 -12.21 -14.09
CA TYR A 37 -14.46 -12.69 -15.30
C TYR A 37 -15.21 -13.99 -15.00
N ILE A 38 -16.23 -14.25 -15.81
CA ILE A 38 -17.03 -15.48 -15.73
C ILE A 38 -16.45 -16.46 -16.76
N ARG A 39 -16.09 -17.66 -16.31
CA ARG A 39 -15.70 -18.77 -17.17
C ARG A 39 -16.90 -19.35 -17.90
N GLU A 40 -16.64 -20.15 -18.94
CA GLU A 40 -17.70 -20.84 -19.72
C GLU A 40 -18.56 -21.79 -18.86
N ASP A 41 -18.00 -22.34 -17.79
CA ASP A 41 -18.70 -23.18 -16.81
C ASP A 41 -19.53 -22.40 -15.78
N GLY A 42 -19.50 -21.05 -15.85
CA GLY A 42 -20.24 -20.17 -14.96
C GLY A 42 -19.48 -19.78 -13.67
N GLU A 43 -18.26 -20.30 -13.45
CA GLU A 43 -17.45 -19.88 -12.30
C GLU A 43 -16.94 -18.44 -12.43
N ILE A 44 -16.97 -17.69 -11.33
CA ILE A 44 -16.42 -16.33 -11.25
C ILE A 44 -14.96 -16.43 -10.84
N ILE A 45 -14.06 -16.02 -11.73
CA ILE A 45 -12.63 -15.97 -11.45
C ILE A 45 -12.22 -14.55 -11.06
N PHE A 46 -11.74 -14.40 -9.84
CA PHE A 46 -11.21 -13.14 -9.33
C PHE A 46 -9.83 -12.82 -9.94
N CYS A 47 -9.69 -11.62 -10.51
CA CYS A 47 -8.46 -11.16 -11.18
C CYS A 47 -7.71 -10.08 -10.41
N GLY A 48 -8.21 -9.70 -9.23
CA GLY A 48 -7.60 -8.64 -8.43
C GLY A 48 -8.51 -7.42 -8.28
N ARG A 49 -7.93 -6.29 -7.91
CA ARG A 49 -8.65 -5.03 -7.71
C ARG A 49 -8.25 -3.99 -8.74
N MET A 50 -9.23 -3.17 -9.15
CA MET A 50 -9.00 -2.03 -10.06
C MET A 50 -8.29 -0.87 -9.37
N ASP A 51 -8.48 -0.73 -8.07
CA ASP A 51 -7.98 0.38 -7.25
C ASP A 51 -6.64 0.10 -6.54
N HIS A 52 -5.96 -1.01 -6.90
CA HIS A 52 -4.71 -1.44 -6.28
C HIS A 52 -4.75 -1.59 -4.76
N GLN A 53 -5.93 -1.70 -4.17
CA GLN A 53 -6.07 -2.01 -2.75
C GLN A 53 -5.59 -3.42 -2.45
N ILE A 54 -4.91 -3.57 -1.34
CA ILE A 54 -4.40 -4.84 -0.85
C ILE A 54 -4.85 -5.11 0.58
N LYS A 55 -4.82 -6.37 0.98
CA LYS A 55 -4.87 -6.76 2.39
C LYS A 55 -3.48 -7.20 2.82
N LEU A 56 -2.89 -6.49 3.77
CA LEU A 56 -1.61 -6.81 4.37
C LEU A 56 -1.81 -6.95 5.89
N ASN A 57 -1.51 -8.12 6.45
CA ASN A 57 -1.66 -8.41 7.88
C ASN A 57 -3.05 -8.01 8.45
N GLY A 58 -4.12 -8.26 7.69
CA GLY A 58 -5.49 -7.91 8.06
C GLY A 58 -5.88 -6.44 7.84
N GLN A 59 -4.93 -5.56 7.52
CA GLN A 59 -5.16 -4.15 7.23
C GLN A 59 -5.48 -3.96 5.74
N ARG A 60 -6.47 -3.10 5.45
CA ARG A 60 -6.78 -2.67 4.09
C ARG A 60 -5.91 -1.46 3.76
N ILE A 61 -5.06 -1.58 2.76
CA ILE A 61 -4.08 -0.58 2.37
C ILE A 61 -4.35 -0.14 0.93
N GLU A 62 -4.40 1.16 0.71
CA GLU A 62 -4.47 1.77 -0.61
C GLU A 62 -3.05 2.17 -1.04
N LEU A 63 -2.46 1.45 -1.99
CA LEU A 63 -1.10 1.73 -2.44
C LEU A 63 -0.96 3.14 -3.04
N GLY A 64 -2.04 3.67 -3.64
CA GLY A 64 -2.07 5.04 -4.17
C GLY A 64 -1.93 6.11 -3.08
N GLU A 65 -2.42 5.89 -1.87
CA GLU A 65 -2.23 6.80 -0.75
C GLU A 65 -0.74 6.88 -0.36
N ILE A 66 -0.06 5.73 -0.34
CA ILE A 66 1.38 5.67 -0.09
C ILE A 66 2.15 6.35 -1.22
N GLU A 67 1.79 6.08 -2.50
CA GLU A 67 2.40 6.73 -3.66
C GLU A 67 2.29 8.26 -3.57
N ASN A 68 1.10 8.77 -3.23
CA ASN A 68 0.87 10.20 -3.05
C ASN A 68 1.73 10.79 -1.91
N ALA A 69 1.79 10.11 -0.77
CA ALA A 69 2.60 10.58 0.35
C ALA A 69 4.09 10.65 -0.01
N ILE A 70 4.62 9.65 -0.71
CA ILE A 70 6.02 9.63 -1.16
C ILE A 70 6.29 10.70 -2.21
N THR A 71 5.37 10.93 -3.14
CA THR A 71 5.52 11.95 -4.18
C THR A 71 5.53 13.37 -3.59
N ASN A 72 4.95 13.58 -2.40
CA ASN A 72 5.01 14.86 -1.68
C ASN A 72 6.34 15.07 -0.92
N VAL A 73 7.18 14.05 -0.80
CA VAL A 73 8.53 14.19 -0.23
C VAL A 73 9.39 15.04 -1.14
N ASP A 74 10.07 16.06 -0.58
CA ASP A 74 10.90 16.98 -1.36
C ASP A 74 11.92 16.24 -2.22
N GLY A 75 12.02 16.60 -3.50
CA GLY A 75 12.95 16.01 -4.47
C GLY A 75 12.49 14.69 -5.08
N VAL A 76 11.39 14.09 -4.68
CA VAL A 76 10.77 12.95 -5.37
C VAL A 76 9.95 13.45 -6.56
N VAL A 77 10.14 12.83 -7.72
CA VAL A 77 9.44 13.20 -8.97
C VAL A 77 8.32 12.22 -9.30
N GLN A 78 8.61 10.94 -9.22
CA GLN A 78 7.64 9.87 -9.46
C GLN A 78 7.81 8.78 -8.41
N CYS A 79 6.72 8.09 -8.10
CA CYS A 79 6.74 6.96 -7.20
C CYS A 79 5.83 5.84 -7.72
N ALA A 80 6.24 4.61 -7.45
CA ALA A 80 5.45 3.41 -7.63
C ALA A 80 5.56 2.54 -6.38
N VAL A 81 4.42 2.09 -5.87
CA VAL A 81 4.37 1.21 -4.71
C VAL A 81 3.75 -0.13 -5.11
N ILE A 82 4.42 -1.21 -4.73
CA ILE A 82 3.94 -2.58 -4.96
C ILE A 82 4.15 -3.43 -3.71
N VAL A 83 3.47 -4.57 -3.66
CA VAL A 83 3.74 -5.60 -2.67
C VAL A 83 4.55 -6.71 -3.31
N ARG A 84 5.62 -7.10 -2.65
CA ARG A 84 6.45 -8.26 -2.99
C ARG A 84 6.41 -9.26 -1.85
N LYS A 85 6.69 -10.51 -2.17
CA LYS A 85 6.80 -11.60 -1.20
C LYS A 85 8.24 -12.12 -1.17
N ASP A 86 8.73 -12.41 0.02
CA ASP A 86 10.00 -13.11 0.18
C ASP A 86 9.84 -14.63 -0.02
N LYS A 87 10.93 -15.36 0.18
CA LYS A 87 10.96 -16.84 0.06
C LYS A 87 10.08 -17.56 1.08
N GLU A 88 9.75 -16.90 2.20
CA GLU A 88 8.90 -17.41 3.26
C GLU A 88 7.44 -16.95 3.11
N ASN A 89 7.10 -16.36 1.94
CA ASN A 89 5.76 -15.84 1.60
C ASN A 89 5.31 -14.65 2.47
N ARG A 90 6.22 -13.99 3.20
CA ARG A 90 5.94 -12.75 3.93
C ARG A 90 5.82 -11.60 2.95
N GLN A 91 4.83 -10.75 3.16
CA GLN A 91 4.51 -9.63 2.27
C GLN A 91 5.19 -8.34 2.74
N TYR A 92 5.76 -7.60 1.79
CA TYR A 92 6.45 -6.34 2.02
C TYR A 92 5.94 -5.25 1.08
N ILE A 93 5.67 -4.07 1.63
CA ILE A 93 5.40 -2.87 0.82
C ILE A 93 6.76 -2.35 0.34
N CYS A 94 6.89 -2.19 -0.97
CA CYS A 94 8.12 -1.78 -1.63
C CYS A 94 7.83 -0.54 -2.48
N ALA A 95 8.56 0.53 -2.23
CA ALA A 95 8.47 1.78 -2.94
C ALA A 95 9.65 1.96 -3.89
N PHE A 96 9.36 2.35 -5.13
CA PHE A 96 10.33 2.74 -6.14
C PHE A 96 10.10 4.21 -6.45
N TYR A 97 11.14 5.00 -6.49
CA TYR A 97 11.00 6.44 -6.73
C TYR A 97 12.10 6.98 -7.63
N THR A 98 11.81 8.08 -8.31
CA THR A 98 12.76 8.84 -9.13
C THR A 98 12.90 10.27 -8.61
N GLY A 99 13.89 10.99 -9.09
CA GLY A 99 14.20 12.36 -8.69
C GLY A 99 15.56 12.44 -7.99
N LYS A 100 15.61 13.06 -6.82
CA LYS A 100 16.83 13.14 -6.01
C LYS A 100 16.94 11.89 -5.15
N GLU A 101 18.07 11.18 -5.27
CA GLU A 101 18.38 10.06 -4.38
C GLU A 101 18.46 10.55 -2.93
N LYS A 102 17.78 9.87 -2.03
CA LYS A 102 17.68 10.20 -0.60
C LYS A 102 18.00 8.99 0.26
N GLU A 103 18.46 9.24 1.46
CA GLU A 103 18.58 8.19 2.45
C GLU A 103 17.18 7.67 2.85
N GLU A 104 17.07 6.36 2.97
CA GLU A 104 15.82 5.70 3.34
C GLU A 104 15.24 6.23 4.66
N LYS A 105 16.13 6.53 5.62
CA LYS A 105 15.76 7.08 6.94
C LYS A 105 15.09 8.45 6.83
N GLU A 106 15.53 9.30 5.91
CA GLU A 106 14.91 10.61 5.66
C GLU A 106 13.47 10.46 5.18
N ILE A 107 13.29 9.61 4.15
CA ILE A 107 11.95 9.35 3.59
C ILE A 107 11.03 8.75 4.66
N ARG A 108 11.50 7.77 5.43
CA ARG A 108 10.72 7.15 6.52
C ARG A 108 10.30 8.15 7.59
N THR A 109 11.19 9.05 7.97
CA THR A 109 10.91 10.07 8.98
C THR A 109 9.81 11.02 8.50
N GLU A 110 9.89 11.46 7.25
CA GLU A 110 8.91 12.35 6.65
C GLU A 110 7.53 11.66 6.50
N LEU A 111 7.51 10.42 6.01
CA LEU A 111 6.27 9.64 5.88
C LEU A 111 5.64 9.31 7.24
N GLY A 112 6.43 9.10 8.28
CA GLY A 112 5.93 8.83 9.63
C GLY A 112 5.10 9.96 10.23
N THR A 113 5.13 11.16 9.66
CA THR A 113 4.27 12.29 10.05
C THR A 113 2.90 12.26 9.39
N THR A 114 2.76 11.56 8.26
CA THR A 114 1.55 11.57 7.44
C THR A 114 0.87 10.22 7.31
N LEU A 115 1.65 9.13 7.35
CA LEU A 115 1.13 7.77 7.20
C LEU A 115 1.16 6.99 8.52
N PRO A 116 0.18 6.13 8.76
CA PRO A 116 0.25 5.12 9.82
C PRO A 116 1.47 4.21 9.61
N ARG A 117 2.07 3.74 10.69
CA ARG A 117 3.30 2.92 10.64
C ARG A 117 3.19 1.69 9.74
N TYR A 118 2.03 1.03 9.71
CA TYR A 118 1.78 -0.15 8.88
C TYR A 118 1.70 0.14 7.37
N MET A 119 1.57 1.42 6.96
CA MET A 119 1.57 1.85 5.56
C MET A 119 2.94 2.34 5.09
N VAL A 120 3.88 2.60 5.99
CA VAL A 120 5.23 3.02 5.61
C VAL A 120 5.94 1.85 4.90
N PRO A 121 6.46 2.05 3.67
CA PRO A 121 7.15 1.00 2.94
C PRO A 121 8.32 0.38 3.70
N HIS A 122 8.50 -0.92 3.53
CA HIS A 122 9.61 -1.66 4.14
C HIS A 122 10.93 -1.43 3.38
N VAL A 123 10.82 -1.15 2.08
CA VAL A 123 11.96 -0.95 1.18
C VAL A 123 11.72 0.26 0.32
N PHE A 124 12.76 1.07 0.15
CA PHE A 124 12.80 2.16 -0.80
C PHE A 124 13.92 1.92 -1.82
N THR A 125 13.60 2.01 -3.10
CA THR A 125 14.56 1.82 -4.18
C THR A 125 14.55 3.04 -5.09
N TYR A 126 15.68 3.73 -5.16
CA TYR A 126 15.87 4.80 -6.12
C TYR A 126 16.05 4.23 -7.53
N LEU A 127 15.42 4.86 -8.52
CA LEU A 127 15.58 4.57 -9.93
C LEU A 127 15.93 5.86 -10.67
N SER A 128 16.83 5.78 -11.66
CA SER A 128 17.11 6.91 -12.53
C SER A 128 15.89 7.29 -13.39
N GLU A 129 15.10 6.29 -13.78
CA GLU A 129 13.85 6.46 -14.51
C GLU A 129 12.86 5.35 -14.17
N MET A 130 11.55 5.66 -14.25
CA MET A 130 10.50 4.64 -14.09
C MET A 130 10.34 3.82 -15.36
N PRO A 131 10.19 2.49 -15.25
CA PRO A 131 9.88 1.65 -16.40
C PRO A 131 8.49 1.97 -16.93
N MET A 132 8.40 2.23 -18.23
CA MET A 132 7.15 2.61 -18.90
C MET A 132 6.78 1.58 -19.96
N THR A 133 5.49 1.31 -20.08
CA THR A 133 4.95 0.51 -21.21
C THR A 133 5.02 1.30 -22.51
N VAL A 134 4.87 0.62 -23.64
CA VAL A 134 4.79 1.24 -24.97
C VAL A 134 3.67 2.31 -25.06
N SER A 135 2.61 2.14 -24.27
CA SER A 135 1.50 3.11 -24.19
C SER A 135 1.74 4.29 -23.24
N GLY A 136 2.94 4.42 -22.67
CA GLY A 136 3.29 5.52 -21.77
C GLY A 136 2.72 5.38 -20.34
N LYS A 137 2.30 4.19 -19.94
CA LYS A 137 1.88 3.90 -18.57
C LYS A 137 3.02 3.25 -17.78
N LEU A 138 3.02 3.41 -16.47
CA LEU A 138 3.98 2.76 -15.58
C LEU A 138 3.89 1.22 -15.72
N ASP A 139 5.03 0.59 -16.00
CA ASP A 139 5.15 -0.86 -16.06
C ASP A 139 5.61 -1.44 -14.72
N ARG A 140 4.64 -1.70 -13.83
CA ARG A 140 4.92 -2.28 -12.51
C ARG A 140 5.55 -3.68 -12.56
N LYS A 141 5.43 -4.39 -13.70
CA LYS A 141 6.03 -5.72 -13.86
C LYS A 141 7.52 -5.67 -14.13
N SER A 142 7.97 -4.61 -14.78
CA SER A 142 9.38 -4.36 -15.10
C SER A 142 10.16 -3.65 -13.96
N LEU A 143 9.52 -3.40 -12.81
CA LEU A 143 10.22 -2.89 -11.63
C LEU A 143 11.24 -3.93 -11.13
N PRO A 144 12.44 -3.49 -10.70
CA PRO A 144 13.52 -4.37 -10.27
C PRO A 144 13.10 -5.34 -9.16
N GLU A 145 13.76 -6.47 -9.10
CA GLU A 145 13.62 -7.39 -7.96
C GLU A 145 14.26 -6.79 -6.72
N ILE A 146 13.72 -7.15 -5.56
CA ILE A 146 14.17 -6.68 -4.26
C ILE A 146 14.98 -7.75 -3.57
N ASP A 147 16.17 -7.37 -3.12
CA ASP A 147 16.99 -8.22 -2.27
C ASP A 147 16.50 -8.11 -0.82
N PHE A 148 15.64 -9.03 -0.44
CA PHE A 148 15.07 -9.10 0.91
C PHE A 148 16.10 -9.40 2.01
N THR A 149 17.31 -9.86 1.66
CA THR A 149 18.37 -10.11 2.65
C THR A 149 18.91 -8.82 3.27
N LYS A 150 18.72 -7.69 2.57
CA LYS A 150 19.11 -6.35 3.02
C LYS A 150 18.00 -5.61 3.77
N ILE A 151 16.83 -6.18 3.86
CA ILE A 151 15.80 -5.61 4.72
C ILE A 151 16.28 -5.83 6.15
N ASN A 152 16.84 -4.78 6.73
CA ASN A 152 17.03 -4.74 8.14
C ASN A 152 15.66 -4.89 8.81
N THR A 153 15.35 -6.09 9.25
CA THR A 153 14.33 -6.32 10.27
C THR A 153 14.90 -5.83 11.61
N GLU A 154 15.51 -4.66 11.59
CA GLU A 154 15.78 -3.90 12.80
C GLU A 154 14.45 -3.31 13.32
N ALA A 155 13.58 -4.19 13.81
CA ALA A 155 13.07 -3.90 15.12
C ALA A 155 14.34 -3.86 15.97
N GLU A 156 14.84 -2.64 16.26
CA GLU A 156 15.89 -2.43 17.23
C GLU A 156 15.44 -3.22 18.47
N TYR A 157 16.08 -4.39 18.71
CA TYR A 157 15.77 -5.20 19.87
C TYR A 157 16.12 -4.34 21.09
N VAL A 158 15.12 -3.67 21.61
CA VAL A 158 15.24 -2.97 22.87
C VAL A 158 15.10 -4.01 23.95
N ALA A 159 16.24 -4.42 24.51
CA ALA A 159 16.24 -5.34 25.64
C ALA A 159 15.32 -4.79 26.75
N PRO A 160 14.55 -5.64 27.42
CA PRO A 160 13.65 -5.25 28.50
C PRO A 160 14.46 -4.52 29.57
N LYS A 161 14.00 -3.31 29.94
CA LYS A 161 14.71 -2.41 30.87
C LYS A 161 14.13 -2.49 32.27
N THR A 162 12.81 -2.68 32.39
CA THR A 162 12.17 -2.79 33.71
C THR A 162 12.06 -4.24 34.16
N GLU A 163 11.88 -4.47 35.45
CA GLU A 163 11.70 -5.83 36.00
C GLU A 163 10.43 -6.49 35.46
N GLU A 164 9.37 -5.70 35.21
CA GLU A 164 8.13 -6.19 34.63
C GLU A 164 8.32 -6.59 33.16
N GLU A 165 9.10 -5.82 32.38
CA GLU A 165 9.43 -6.16 31.00
C GLU A 165 10.28 -7.43 30.91
N LYS A 166 11.20 -7.65 31.84
CA LYS A 166 12.03 -8.87 31.93
C LYS A 166 11.18 -10.07 32.27
N ALA A 167 10.31 -9.96 33.28
CA ALA A 167 9.40 -11.03 33.66
C ALA A 167 8.44 -11.43 32.53
N LEU A 168 7.98 -10.44 31.75
CA LEU A 168 7.14 -10.68 30.59
C LEU A 168 7.92 -11.38 29.46
N ALA A 169 9.15 -10.97 29.19
CA ALA A 169 10.01 -11.60 28.20
C ALA A 169 10.33 -13.07 28.57
N GLU A 170 10.67 -13.34 29.80
CA GLU A 170 10.90 -14.69 30.32
C GLU A 170 9.65 -15.59 30.18
N ALA A 171 8.47 -15.06 30.51
CA ALA A 171 7.21 -15.78 30.38
C ALA A 171 6.84 -16.11 28.92
N ILE A 172 7.30 -15.31 27.95
CA ILE A 172 7.09 -15.55 26.51
C ILE A 172 8.09 -16.57 25.97
N GLU A 173 9.32 -16.63 26.50
CA GLU A 173 10.33 -17.61 26.08
C GLU A 173 10.02 -19.04 26.57
N GLU A 174 9.17 -19.20 27.60
CA GLU A 174 8.77 -20.52 28.15
C GLU A 174 7.60 -21.18 27.37
N VAL A 175 7.02 -20.54 26.33
CA VAL A 175 5.90 -21.02 25.51
C VAL A 175 6.36 -21.45 24.13
#